data_1c56be4dc8be5e940ba62c0d9f9191d1
#
_entry.id   1c56be4dc8be5e940ba62c0d9f9191d1
#
_cell.length_a   1.000
_cell.length_b   1.000
_cell.length_c   1.000
_cell.angle_alpha   90.00
_cell.angle_beta   90.00
_cell.angle_gamma   90.00
#
_symmetry.space_group_name_H-M   'P 1'
#
loop_
_entity.id
_entity.type
_entity.pdbx_description
1 polymer ?
#
loop_
_entity_poly.entity_id
_entity_poly.type
_entity_poly.pdbx_seq_one_letter_code
_entity_poly.pdbx_strand_id
1 'polypeptide(L)'
;MNIGIGLWCLQSTATSPRSFGQAYQDLTGDAQLAEANGIHSLWLSEHHGYYDGYCPALMPAASAALAATQNIHIGTGVLLLPLHEPQRVANAANLLNERSQNRFHLGLGMGYRPIEYEIKQQNISQRLQLMNAGLDEIKAHTTAPTWVGISSEKAAERAGRRGLGLFISGAFSKEVVNTLIRAHRNAWEKSDPSEDSPPPVGLLRNLWIVDSEIERRQALDWVRSSYLVYAGLGWGADNTGVDFVSEIETSMDEVEKSATVGSAEQIAEELDGYDVDLVVCRIGYDQPPRSALTEVIERIGRELTPLVNNSRGKQ
;
A
#
# COMPACT_ATOMS: atom_id res chain seq x y z
N MET A 1 11.44 -11.02 -5.73
CA MET A 1 10.35 -10.03 -5.50
C MET A 1 9.39 -10.63 -4.49
N ASN A 2 9.07 -9.90 -3.43
CA ASN A 2 8.13 -10.37 -2.42
C ASN A 2 6.69 -10.03 -2.80
N ILE A 3 5.74 -10.85 -2.35
CA ILE A 3 4.30 -10.60 -2.53
C ILE A 3 3.68 -10.29 -1.17
N GLY A 4 3.04 -9.15 -1.08
CA GLY A 4 2.21 -8.73 0.05
C GLY A 4 0.76 -8.55 -0.36
N ILE A 5 -0.11 -8.35 0.61
CA ILE A 5 -1.52 -7.99 0.39
C ILE A 5 -1.87 -6.69 1.13
N GLY A 6 -2.87 -6.00 0.67
CA GLY A 6 -3.39 -4.75 1.28
C GLY A 6 -4.49 -4.14 0.41
N LEU A 7 -4.93 -2.96 0.63
CA LEU A 7 -4.72 -2.20 1.86
C LEU A 7 -5.85 -2.52 2.84
N TRP A 8 -5.52 -3.14 3.94
CA TRP A 8 -6.55 -3.49 4.92
C TRP A 8 -7.12 -2.24 5.60
N CYS A 9 -8.44 -2.22 5.78
CA CYS A 9 -9.17 -1.13 6.42
C CYS A 9 -10.44 -1.65 7.10
N LEU A 10 -11.08 -0.79 7.91
CA LEU A 10 -12.33 -1.09 8.61
C LEU A 10 -13.59 -0.88 7.76
N GLN A 11 -13.45 -0.56 6.47
CA GLN A 11 -14.60 -0.20 5.63
C GLN A 11 -15.65 -1.30 5.61
N SER A 12 -16.89 -0.86 5.66
CA SER A 12 -18.08 -1.70 5.62
C SER A 12 -19.01 -1.17 4.53
N THR A 13 -19.44 -2.05 3.64
CA THR A 13 -20.32 -1.73 2.54
C THR A 13 -21.64 -2.50 2.61
N ALA A 14 -22.62 -2.14 1.78
CA ALA A 14 -23.88 -2.88 1.69
C ALA A 14 -23.66 -4.34 1.24
N THR A 15 -22.61 -4.60 0.46
CA THR A 15 -22.24 -5.94 -0.04
C THR A 15 -21.39 -6.73 0.94
N SER A 16 -20.70 -6.03 1.86
CA SER A 16 -19.86 -6.63 2.90
C SER A 16 -20.03 -5.89 4.23
N PRO A 17 -21.24 -5.98 4.86
CA PRO A 17 -21.51 -5.29 6.11
C PRO A 17 -20.72 -5.90 7.26
N ARG A 18 -20.02 -5.04 8.03
CA ARG A 18 -19.23 -5.45 9.22
C ARG A 18 -19.39 -4.45 10.35
N SER A 19 -19.43 -4.92 11.59
CA SER A 19 -19.19 -4.05 12.75
C SER A 19 -17.68 -3.77 12.92
N PHE A 20 -17.30 -2.72 13.63
CA PHE A 20 -15.88 -2.45 13.94
C PHE A 20 -15.23 -3.62 14.68
N GLY A 21 -15.94 -4.22 15.65
CA GLY A 21 -15.43 -5.39 16.35
C GLY A 21 -15.13 -6.56 15.42
N GLN A 22 -16.02 -6.84 14.47
CA GLN A 22 -15.80 -7.87 13.46
C GLN A 22 -14.62 -7.53 12.54
N ALA A 23 -14.53 -6.27 12.08
CA ALA A 23 -13.44 -5.84 11.21
C ALA A 23 -12.06 -5.99 11.88
N TYR A 24 -11.93 -5.68 13.18
CA TYR A 24 -10.68 -5.92 13.91
C TYR A 24 -10.37 -7.40 14.14
N GLN A 25 -11.39 -8.23 14.33
CA GLN A 25 -11.20 -9.70 14.36
C GLN A 25 -10.76 -10.22 12.98
N ASP A 26 -11.36 -9.72 11.91
CA ASP A 26 -10.98 -10.06 10.53
C ASP A 26 -9.53 -9.69 10.25
N LEU A 27 -9.01 -8.55 10.75
CA LEU A 27 -7.61 -8.16 10.57
C LEU A 27 -6.64 -9.25 11.05
N THR A 28 -6.82 -9.72 12.27
CA THR A 28 -5.93 -10.75 12.83
C THR A 28 -6.10 -12.08 12.11
N GLY A 29 -7.33 -12.42 11.73
CA GLY A 29 -7.62 -13.61 10.92
C GLY A 29 -6.99 -13.55 9.52
N ASP A 30 -7.06 -12.39 8.85
CA ASP A 30 -6.45 -12.17 7.54
C ASP A 30 -4.93 -12.22 7.59
N ALA A 31 -4.32 -11.66 8.64
CA ALA A 31 -2.88 -11.74 8.84
C ALA A 31 -2.42 -13.20 9.04
N GLN A 32 -3.15 -13.97 9.84
CA GLN A 32 -2.88 -15.40 10.04
C GLN A 32 -3.11 -16.23 8.77
N LEU A 33 -4.17 -15.94 8.01
CA LEU A 33 -4.45 -16.60 6.74
C LEU A 33 -3.35 -16.32 5.71
N ALA A 34 -2.92 -15.05 5.60
CA ALA A 34 -1.84 -14.65 4.72
C ALA A 34 -0.52 -15.34 5.09
N GLU A 35 -0.19 -15.37 6.39
CA GLU A 35 0.99 -16.07 6.90
C GLU A 35 0.94 -17.57 6.58
N ALA A 36 -0.18 -18.23 6.84
CA ALA A 36 -0.36 -19.66 6.57
C ALA A 36 -0.22 -20.04 5.08
N ASN A 37 -0.47 -19.08 4.19
CA ASN A 37 -0.33 -19.23 2.75
C ASN A 37 1.02 -18.68 2.20
N GLY A 38 1.97 -18.31 3.07
CA GLY A 38 3.31 -17.89 2.66
C GLY A 38 3.38 -16.49 2.03
N ILE A 39 2.40 -15.64 2.26
CA ILE A 39 2.41 -14.24 1.85
C ILE A 39 3.41 -13.48 2.73
N HIS A 40 4.26 -12.66 2.10
CA HIS A 40 5.34 -11.96 2.78
C HIS A 40 4.86 -10.88 3.74
N SER A 41 3.83 -10.09 3.36
CA SER A 41 3.44 -8.92 4.15
C SER A 41 1.96 -8.54 4.01
N LEU A 42 1.41 -7.94 5.08
CA LEU A 42 0.09 -7.31 5.10
C LEU A 42 0.23 -5.80 5.37
N TRP A 43 -0.44 -4.97 4.57
CA TRP A 43 -0.34 -3.51 4.64
C TRP A 43 -1.69 -2.88 5.01
N LEU A 44 -1.63 -1.92 5.95
CA LEU A 44 -2.81 -1.22 6.49
C LEU A 44 -2.83 0.24 6.00
N SER A 45 -4.01 0.78 5.72
CA SER A 45 -4.18 2.14 5.20
C SER A 45 -4.89 3.05 6.21
N GLU A 46 -4.37 4.28 6.39
CA GLU A 46 -4.94 5.28 7.28
C GLU A 46 -5.83 6.26 6.54
N HIS A 47 -7.03 6.47 7.09
CA HIS A 47 -7.88 7.60 6.78
C HIS A 47 -8.68 8.03 8.02
N HIS A 48 -9.12 9.29 8.05
CA HIS A 48 -9.92 9.87 9.12
C HIS A 48 -11.21 10.48 8.56
N GLY A 49 -12.22 10.61 9.41
CA GLY A 49 -13.47 11.26 9.06
C GLY A 49 -14.34 10.47 8.07
N TYR A 50 -14.17 9.15 8.02
CA TYR A 50 -15.08 8.25 7.31
C TYR A 50 -16.23 7.84 8.21
N TYR A 51 -17.42 7.60 7.61
CA TYR A 51 -18.60 7.14 8.35
C TYR A 51 -18.39 5.78 9.03
N ASP A 52 -17.56 4.93 8.47
CA ASP A 52 -17.20 3.59 8.95
C ASP A 52 -15.85 3.56 9.70
N GLY A 53 -15.27 4.73 9.98
CA GLY A 53 -14.01 4.86 10.69
C GLY A 53 -12.76 4.58 9.85
N TYR A 54 -12.87 3.93 8.71
CA TYR A 54 -11.79 3.46 7.85
C TYR A 54 -10.67 2.73 8.65
N CYS A 55 -9.58 3.36 9.01
CA CYS A 55 -8.59 2.89 9.99
C CYS A 55 -7.80 4.08 10.58
N PRO A 56 -8.35 4.78 11.58
CA PRO A 56 -7.74 5.98 12.14
C PRO A 56 -6.62 5.69 13.14
N ALA A 57 -6.41 4.43 13.51
CA ALA A 57 -5.46 4.00 14.54
C ALA A 57 -4.52 2.89 14.03
N LEU A 58 -3.69 3.21 13.02
CA LEU A 58 -2.82 2.25 12.33
C LEU A 58 -1.85 1.50 13.24
N MET A 59 -1.15 2.21 14.13
CA MET A 59 -0.12 1.58 14.98
C MET A 59 -0.71 0.54 15.95
N PRO A 60 -1.85 0.79 16.63
CA PRO A 60 -2.56 -0.25 17.39
C PRO A 60 -3.02 -1.43 16.53
N ALA A 61 -3.55 -1.17 15.32
CA ALA A 61 -3.97 -2.23 14.40
C ALA A 61 -2.77 -3.10 13.95
N ALA A 62 -1.65 -2.47 13.59
CA ALA A 62 -0.42 -3.16 13.25
C ALA A 62 0.12 -4.00 14.43
N SER A 63 0.05 -3.46 15.66
CA SER A 63 0.43 -4.19 16.87
C SER A 63 -0.39 -5.46 17.07
N ALA A 64 -1.71 -5.39 16.85
CA ALA A 64 -2.60 -6.56 16.97
C ALA A 64 -2.27 -7.63 15.92
N ALA A 65 -2.05 -7.23 14.66
CA ALA A 65 -1.67 -8.16 13.59
C ALA A 65 -0.30 -8.81 13.85
N LEU A 66 0.71 -8.04 14.27
CA LEU A 66 2.03 -8.56 14.65
C LEU A 66 1.98 -9.54 15.81
N ALA A 67 1.12 -9.26 16.82
CA ALA A 67 0.96 -10.15 17.98
C ALA A 67 0.24 -11.46 17.63
N ALA A 68 -0.60 -11.46 16.60
CA ALA A 68 -1.35 -12.63 16.14
C ALA A 68 -0.55 -13.54 15.18
N THR A 69 0.64 -13.13 14.74
CA THR A 69 1.45 -13.80 13.72
C THR A 69 2.90 -13.99 14.15
N GLN A 70 3.67 -14.84 13.45
CA GLN A 70 5.05 -15.16 13.79
C GLN A 70 6.08 -14.71 12.74
N ASN A 71 5.72 -14.73 11.45
CA ASN A 71 6.66 -14.55 10.34
C ASN A 71 6.27 -13.43 9.37
N ILE A 72 4.97 -13.23 9.11
CA ILE A 72 4.50 -12.21 8.17
C ILE A 72 4.89 -10.80 8.63
N HIS A 73 5.32 -9.98 7.70
CA HIS A 73 5.60 -8.57 7.94
C HIS A 73 4.31 -7.74 7.92
N ILE A 74 4.22 -6.76 8.79
CA ILE A 74 3.07 -5.83 8.84
C ILE A 74 3.57 -4.42 8.53
N GLY A 75 2.93 -3.77 7.54
CA GLY A 75 3.31 -2.43 7.12
C GLY A 75 2.17 -1.43 7.19
N THR A 76 2.52 -0.16 7.34
CA THR A 76 1.58 0.95 7.10
C THR A 76 1.67 1.39 5.64
N GLY A 77 0.57 1.39 4.93
CA GLY A 77 0.52 1.73 3.50
C GLY A 77 -0.58 2.73 3.16
N VAL A 78 -0.55 3.96 3.70
CA VAL A 78 0.50 4.63 4.45
C VAL A 78 -0.06 5.29 5.72
N LEU A 79 0.81 5.57 6.71
CA LEU A 79 0.51 6.46 7.83
C LEU A 79 0.65 7.91 7.35
N LEU A 80 -0.33 8.76 7.66
CA LEU A 80 -0.37 10.15 7.21
C LEU A 80 0.52 11.06 8.08
N LEU A 81 1.83 11.02 7.86
CA LEU A 81 2.84 11.65 8.73
C LEU A 81 2.55 13.10 9.11
N PRO A 82 2.06 14.01 8.21
CA PRO A 82 1.73 15.38 8.59
C PRO A 82 0.64 15.53 9.67
N LEU A 83 -0.14 14.47 9.93
CA LEU A 83 -1.22 14.46 10.92
C LEU A 83 -0.78 13.94 12.29
N HIS A 84 0.50 13.57 12.42
CA HIS A 84 1.07 12.97 13.62
C HIS A 84 2.30 13.75 14.11
N GLU A 85 2.64 13.54 15.37
CA GLU A 85 3.89 14.02 15.93
C GLU A 85 5.01 13.01 15.56
N PRO A 86 6.04 13.43 14.79
CA PRO A 86 6.98 12.49 14.16
C PRO A 86 7.79 11.65 15.16
N GLN A 87 8.21 12.24 16.29
CA GLN A 87 8.98 11.53 17.29
C GLN A 87 8.16 10.43 17.98
N ARG A 88 6.86 10.65 18.19
CA ARG A 88 5.96 9.60 18.70
C ARG A 88 5.78 8.46 17.69
N VAL A 89 5.71 8.80 16.41
CA VAL A 89 5.65 7.79 15.33
C VAL A 89 6.94 6.97 15.31
N ALA A 90 8.11 7.60 15.37
CA ALA A 90 9.40 6.92 15.41
C ALA A 90 9.51 5.97 16.61
N ASN A 91 9.16 6.44 17.80
CA ASN A 91 9.19 5.64 19.03
C ASN A 91 8.23 4.43 18.95
N ALA A 92 7.02 4.63 18.43
CA ALA A 92 6.06 3.53 18.23
C ALA A 92 6.54 2.54 17.18
N ALA A 93 7.12 3.01 16.06
CA ALA A 93 7.69 2.17 15.02
C ALA A 93 8.86 1.32 15.56
N ASN A 94 9.76 1.91 16.34
CA ASN A 94 10.86 1.19 16.97
C ASN A 94 10.35 0.10 17.93
N LEU A 95 9.36 0.43 18.77
CA LEU A 95 8.76 -0.56 19.67
C LEU A 95 8.15 -1.73 18.89
N LEU A 96 7.38 -1.46 17.84
CA LEU A 96 6.77 -2.50 17.01
C LEU A 96 7.83 -3.35 16.30
N ASN A 97 8.87 -2.70 15.77
CA ASN A 97 9.96 -3.36 15.07
C ASN A 97 10.74 -4.30 16.00
N GLU A 98 11.16 -3.81 17.15
CA GLU A 98 11.86 -4.58 18.19
C GLU A 98 11.01 -5.78 18.69
N ARG A 99 9.76 -5.52 19.07
CA ARG A 99 8.88 -6.55 19.62
C ARG A 99 8.50 -7.62 18.60
N SER A 100 8.49 -7.29 17.33
CA SER A 100 8.18 -8.22 16.24
C SER A 100 9.39 -8.88 15.59
N GLN A 101 10.61 -8.65 16.10
CA GLN A 101 11.84 -9.17 15.50
C GLN A 101 12.03 -8.70 14.04
N ASN A 102 11.94 -7.38 13.84
CA ASN A 102 12.12 -6.69 12.57
C ASN A 102 11.05 -7.00 11.49
N ARG A 103 9.81 -7.32 11.91
CA ARG A 103 8.68 -7.57 10.98
C ARG A 103 7.79 -6.35 10.74
N PHE A 104 8.06 -5.21 11.37
CA PHE A 104 7.28 -3.99 11.15
C PHE A 104 7.91 -3.11 10.07
N HIS A 105 7.09 -2.60 9.15
CA HIS A 105 7.48 -1.65 8.11
C HIS A 105 6.69 -0.33 8.26
N LEU A 106 7.41 0.79 8.35
CA LEU A 106 6.81 2.11 8.47
C LEU A 106 6.66 2.76 7.09
N GLY A 107 5.48 2.66 6.49
CA GLY A 107 5.14 3.39 5.27
C GLY A 107 4.45 4.71 5.58
N LEU A 108 4.96 5.80 5.03
CA LEU A 108 4.59 7.18 5.32
C LEU A 108 4.02 7.86 4.08
N GLY A 109 2.96 8.64 4.25
CA GLY A 109 2.35 9.42 3.20
C GLY A 109 1.97 10.82 3.63
N MET A 110 1.65 11.66 2.65
CA MET A 110 1.30 13.05 2.90
C MET A 110 -0.19 13.26 3.13
N GLY A 111 -1.04 12.37 2.63
CA GLY A 111 -2.49 12.58 2.59
C GLY A 111 -2.91 13.64 1.58
N TYR A 112 -4.19 13.67 1.26
CA TYR A 112 -4.76 14.57 0.23
C TYR A 112 -6.11 15.17 0.62
N ARG A 113 -6.78 14.64 1.67
CA ARG A 113 -8.14 15.05 2.04
C ARG A 113 -8.13 16.24 3.00
N PRO A 114 -8.75 17.39 2.65
CA PRO A 114 -8.81 18.55 3.53
C PRO A 114 -9.43 18.26 4.90
N ILE A 115 -10.51 17.45 4.93
CA ILE A 115 -11.21 17.11 6.19
C ILE A 115 -10.30 16.41 7.21
N GLU A 116 -9.33 15.60 6.77
CA GLU A 116 -8.39 14.92 7.65
C GLU A 116 -7.47 15.91 8.38
N TYR A 117 -7.05 16.96 7.66
CA TYR A 117 -6.26 18.06 8.23
C TYR A 117 -7.09 18.91 9.17
N GLU A 118 -8.35 19.22 8.81
CA GLU A 118 -9.28 20.00 9.67
C GLU A 118 -9.54 19.27 10.99
N ILE A 119 -9.84 17.96 10.97
CA ILE A 119 -10.03 17.14 12.18
C ILE A 119 -8.81 17.20 13.09
N LYS A 120 -7.61 17.26 12.53
CA LYS A 120 -6.34 17.32 13.27
C LYS A 120 -5.88 18.75 13.55
N GLN A 121 -6.68 19.77 13.21
CA GLN A 121 -6.35 21.20 13.36
C GLN A 121 -5.02 21.56 12.67
N GLN A 122 -4.75 20.93 11.54
CA GLN A 122 -3.58 21.17 10.71
C GLN A 122 -3.98 21.89 9.41
N ASN A 123 -3.06 22.67 8.86
CA ASN A 123 -3.29 23.34 7.59
C ASN A 123 -2.77 22.49 6.41
N ILE A 124 -3.66 22.02 5.54
CA ILE A 124 -3.31 21.20 4.39
C ILE A 124 -2.30 21.90 3.44
N SER A 125 -2.30 23.23 3.37
CA SER A 125 -1.32 23.95 2.53
C SER A 125 0.13 23.77 3.01
N GLN A 126 0.33 23.39 4.29
CA GLN A 126 1.63 23.14 4.90
C GLN A 126 2.04 21.64 4.80
N ARG A 127 1.20 20.78 4.19
CA ARG A 127 1.41 19.33 4.18
C ARG A 127 2.81 18.92 3.68
N LEU A 128 3.33 19.60 2.66
CA LEU A 128 4.66 19.30 2.12
C LEU A 128 5.79 19.66 3.09
N GLN A 129 5.66 20.81 3.75
CA GLN A 129 6.62 21.25 4.77
C GLN A 129 6.62 20.31 5.96
N LEU A 130 5.43 19.95 6.48
CA LEU A 130 5.26 18.99 7.57
C LEU A 130 5.80 17.62 7.22
N MET A 131 5.52 17.14 5.99
CA MET A 131 6.06 15.86 5.51
C MET A 131 7.59 15.86 5.48
N ASN A 132 8.22 16.90 4.93
CA ASN A 132 9.68 16.96 4.84
C ASN A 132 10.34 17.01 6.22
N ALA A 133 9.85 17.86 7.11
CA ALA A 133 10.36 17.95 8.49
C ALA A 133 10.15 16.62 9.23
N GLY A 134 8.98 16.01 9.08
CA GLY A 134 8.68 14.72 9.69
C GLY A 134 9.57 13.59 9.16
N LEU A 135 9.87 13.54 7.86
CA LEU A 135 10.79 12.54 7.30
C LEU A 135 12.21 12.68 7.84
N ASP A 136 12.69 13.89 8.07
CA ASP A 136 14.01 14.12 8.63
C ASP A 136 14.07 13.63 10.10
N GLU A 137 13.02 13.87 10.89
CA GLU A 137 12.88 13.35 12.25
C GLU A 137 12.77 11.81 12.28
N ILE A 138 11.96 11.23 11.41
CA ILE A 138 11.84 9.77 11.30
C ILE A 138 13.19 9.15 10.96
N LYS A 139 13.89 9.67 9.96
CA LYS A 139 15.22 9.14 9.57
C LYS A 139 16.22 9.20 10.71
N ALA A 140 16.18 10.25 11.53
CA ALA A 140 17.10 10.41 12.65
C ALA A 140 16.81 9.49 13.84
N HIS A 141 15.57 9.02 14.01
CA HIS A 141 15.13 8.39 15.26
C HIS A 141 14.50 6.99 15.09
N THR A 142 14.31 6.47 13.85
CA THR A 142 13.76 5.13 13.66
C THR A 142 14.75 4.14 13.09
N THR A 143 14.67 2.91 13.59
CA THR A 143 15.39 1.73 13.06
C THR A 143 14.48 0.86 12.19
N ALA A 144 13.18 1.11 12.18
CA ALA A 144 12.24 0.35 11.36
C ALA A 144 12.43 0.66 9.87
N PRO A 145 12.38 -0.36 8.97
CA PRO A 145 12.38 -0.14 7.53
C PRO A 145 11.31 0.87 7.15
N THR A 146 11.73 2.00 6.53
CA THR A 146 10.85 3.13 6.25
C THR A 146 10.64 3.31 4.75
N TRP A 147 9.38 3.48 4.35
CA TRP A 147 8.90 3.62 2.98
C TRP A 147 8.14 4.93 2.83
N VAL A 148 8.18 5.54 1.65
CA VAL A 148 7.45 6.77 1.37
C VAL A 148 6.48 6.53 0.21
N GLY A 149 5.19 6.73 0.46
CA GLY A 149 4.16 6.75 -0.56
C GLY A 149 4.32 7.97 -1.48
N ILE A 150 4.44 7.73 -2.78
CA ILE A 150 4.76 8.79 -3.75
C ILE A 150 3.82 8.75 -4.97
N SER A 151 3.63 9.94 -5.57
CA SER A 151 2.86 10.12 -6.81
C SER A 151 3.56 11.03 -7.83
N SER A 152 4.82 11.42 -7.60
CA SER A 152 5.57 12.28 -8.53
C SER A 152 7.09 12.06 -8.43
N GLU A 153 7.81 12.40 -9.49
CA GLU A 153 9.27 12.31 -9.54
C GLU A 153 9.94 13.13 -8.43
N LYS A 154 9.46 14.35 -8.15
CA LYS A 154 9.97 15.17 -7.04
C LYS A 154 9.80 14.49 -5.68
N ALA A 155 8.74 13.72 -5.49
CA ALA A 155 8.54 12.95 -4.27
C ALA A 155 9.50 11.74 -4.21
N ALA A 156 9.69 11.04 -5.33
CA ALA A 156 10.65 9.95 -5.47
C ALA A 156 12.10 10.42 -5.19
N GLU A 157 12.51 11.55 -5.77
CA GLU A 157 13.81 12.16 -5.49
C GLU A 157 14.00 12.52 -4.00
N ARG A 158 12.95 13.06 -3.35
CA ARG A 158 13.03 13.39 -1.92
C ARG A 158 13.25 12.16 -1.04
N ALA A 159 12.60 11.05 -1.37
CA ALA A 159 12.78 9.78 -0.69
C ALA A 159 14.21 9.22 -0.94
N GLY A 160 14.66 9.22 -2.21
CA GLY A 160 15.99 8.76 -2.59
C GLY A 160 17.11 9.50 -1.88
N ARG A 161 17.09 10.83 -1.87
CA ARG A 161 18.09 11.65 -1.13
C ARG A 161 18.17 11.33 0.37
N ARG A 162 17.12 10.78 0.95
CA ARG A 162 17.07 10.37 2.36
C ARG A 162 17.43 8.91 2.61
N GLY A 163 17.64 8.12 1.55
CA GLY A 163 17.85 6.68 1.69
C GLY A 163 16.59 5.94 2.17
N LEU A 164 15.39 6.43 1.81
CA LEU A 164 14.10 5.81 2.20
C LEU A 164 13.52 4.99 1.04
N GLY A 165 12.88 3.87 1.35
CA GLY A 165 12.20 3.06 0.36
C GLY A 165 11.04 3.77 -0.32
N LEU A 166 10.67 3.32 -1.52
CA LEU A 166 9.49 3.80 -2.24
C LEU A 166 8.29 2.89 -2.04
N PHE A 167 7.09 3.51 -1.95
CA PHE A 167 5.82 2.83 -2.07
C PHE A 167 4.99 3.52 -3.17
N ILE A 168 4.96 2.92 -4.36
CA ILE A 168 4.40 3.52 -5.58
C ILE A 168 2.93 3.11 -5.71
N SER A 169 2.04 4.08 -6.04
CA SER A 169 0.63 3.81 -6.31
C SER A 169 0.44 2.93 -7.55
N GLY A 170 -0.47 1.97 -7.46
CA GLY A 170 -0.78 1.02 -8.53
C GLY A 170 -1.62 1.57 -9.69
N ALA A 171 -2.02 2.83 -9.62
CA ALA A 171 -2.76 3.48 -10.71
C ALA A 171 -1.87 3.92 -11.89
N PHE A 172 -0.55 3.86 -11.71
CA PHE A 172 0.39 4.32 -12.73
C PHE A 172 0.70 3.26 -13.79
N SER A 173 0.92 3.70 -15.03
CA SER A 173 1.46 2.85 -16.09
C SER A 173 2.88 2.40 -15.76
N LYS A 174 3.34 1.32 -16.43
CA LYS A 174 4.69 0.79 -16.24
C LYS A 174 5.79 1.82 -16.55
N GLU A 175 5.56 2.69 -17.55
CA GLU A 175 6.49 3.74 -17.93
C GLU A 175 6.64 4.77 -16.81
N VAL A 176 5.53 5.17 -16.18
CA VAL A 176 5.53 6.09 -15.04
C VAL A 176 6.23 5.44 -13.85
N VAL A 177 5.92 4.20 -13.52
CA VAL A 177 6.58 3.45 -12.44
C VAL A 177 8.09 3.44 -12.65
N ASN A 178 8.57 3.08 -13.84
CA ASN A 178 10.00 3.05 -14.16
C ASN A 178 10.65 4.44 -14.07
N THR A 179 9.93 5.50 -14.44
CA THR A 179 10.42 6.87 -14.32
C THR A 179 10.59 7.26 -12.84
N LEU A 180 9.63 6.92 -11.99
CA LEU A 180 9.71 7.16 -10.55
C LEU A 180 10.87 6.40 -9.90
N ILE A 181 11.09 5.15 -10.28
CA ILE A 181 12.21 4.33 -9.80
C ILE A 181 13.55 4.97 -10.20
N ARG A 182 13.70 5.37 -11.47
CA ARG A 182 14.93 6.06 -11.92
C ARG A 182 15.19 7.36 -11.19
N ALA A 183 14.16 8.18 -10.96
CA ALA A 183 14.28 9.45 -10.23
C ALA A 183 14.76 9.21 -8.79
N HIS A 184 14.23 8.17 -8.13
CA HIS A 184 14.62 7.76 -6.79
C HIS A 184 16.09 7.30 -6.74
N ARG A 185 16.47 6.34 -7.58
CA ARG A 185 17.83 5.77 -7.60
C ARG A 185 18.89 6.82 -7.92
N ASN A 186 18.64 7.65 -8.94
CA ASN A 186 19.54 8.76 -9.29
C ASN A 186 19.72 9.77 -8.15
N ALA A 187 18.65 10.03 -7.39
CA ALA A 187 18.72 10.95 -6.25
C ALA A 187 19.45 10.34 -5.06
N TRP A 188 19.31 9.03 -4.84
CA TRP A 188 20.05 8.28 -3.82
C TRP A 188 21.55 8.23 -4.16
N GLU A 189 21.94 7.86 -5.37
CA GLU A 189 23.36 7.83 -5.81
C GLU A 189 24.04 9.20 -5.63
N LYS A 190 23.33 10.29 -5.98
CA LYS A 190 23.85 11.66 -5.84
C LYS A 190 23.96 12.15 -4.39
N SER A 191 23.34 11.45 -3.44
CA SER A 191 23.42 11.81 -2.02
C SER A 191 24.68 11.31 -1.32
N ASP A 192 25.58 10.62 -2.04
CA ASP A 192 26.78 9.96 -1.50
C ASP A 192 26.42 9.00 -0.35
N PRO A 193 25.63 7.96 -0.64
CA PRO A 193 25.09 7.09 0.39
C PRO A 193 26.19 6.26 1.06
N SER A 194 26.01 6.02 2.36
CA SER A 194 26.88 5.11 3.14
C SER A 194 26.54 3.62 2.92
N GLU A 195 25.43 3.33 2.26
CA GLU A 195 24.92 1.99 2.00
C GLU A 195 25.32 1.53 0.59
N ASP A 196 25.64 0.24 0.43
CA ASP A 196 26.12 -0.32 -0.84
C ASP A 196 24.99 -0.54 -1.88
N SER A 197 23.74 -0.50 -1.47
CA SER A 197 22.60 -0.79 -2.33
C SER A 197 21.46 0.21 -2.13
N PRO A 198 20.70 0.54 -3.21
CA PRO A 198 19.61 1.48 -3.12
C PRO A 198 18.47 0.95 -2.24
N PRO A 199 17.73 1.86 -1.58
CA PRO A 199 16.57 1.48 -0.78
C PRO A 199 15.51 0.75 -1.61
N PRO A 200 14.71 -0.14 -0.98
CA PRO A 200 13.78 -0.99 -1.70
C PRO A 200 12.63 -0.22 -2.33
N VAL A 201 12.04 -0.81 -3.37
CA VAL A 201 10.88 -0.28 -4.09
C VAL A 201 9.70 -1.23 -3.94
N GLY A 202 8.57 -0.72 -3.44
CA GLY A 202 7.29 -1.38 -3.38
C GLY A 202 6.29 -0.80 -4.38
N LEU A 203 5.56 -1.66 -5.05
CA LEU A 203 4.46 -1.33 -5.96
C LEU A 203 3.14 -1.80 -5.37
N LEU A 204 2.19 -0.89 -5.17
CA LEU A 204 0.81 -1.24 -4.89
C LEU A 204 0.11 -1.53 -6.21
N ARG A 205 -0.53 -2.69 -6.39
CA ARG A 205 -1.24 -3.03 -7.61
C ARG A 205 -2.61 -3.63 -7.30
N ASN A 206 -3.68 -3.13 -7.92
CA ASN A 206 -4.97 -3.82 -7.88
C ASN A 206 -4.80 -5.15 -8.57
N LEU A 207 -5.06 -6.25 -7.86
CA LEU A 207 -4.73 -7.59 -8.35
C LEU A 207 -5.78 -8.61 -7.94
N TRP A 208 -6.25 -9.40 -8.93
CA TRP A 208 -7.19 -10.50 -8.72
C TRP A 208 -6.83 -11.70 -9.58
N ILE A 209 -6.74 -12.88 -8.96
CA ILE A 209 -6.56 -14.15 -9.67
C ILE A 209 -7.96 -14.67 -10.04
N VAL A 210 -8.18 -14.92 -11.32
CA VAL A 210 -9.48 -15.33 -11.88
C VAL A 210 -9.28 -16.42 -12.94
N ASP A 211 -10.30 -17.30 -13.09
CA ASP A 211 -10.25 -18.43 -14.04
C ASP A 211 -11.24 -18.25 -15.20
N SER A 212 -12.09 -17.25 -15.14
CA SER A 212 -13.13 -17.02 -16.16
C SER A 212 -13.33 -15.54 -16.45
N GLU A 213 -13.89 -15.25 -17.63
CA GLU A 213 -14.25 -13.89 -18.03
C GLU A 213 -15.36 -13.29 -17.13
N ILE A 214 -16.21 -14.11 -16.55
CA ILE A 214 -17.24 -13.68 -15.60
C ILE A 214 -16.58 -13.16 -14.31
N GLU A 215 -15.65 -13.93 -13.76
CA GLU A 215 -14.87 -13.53 -12.58
C GLU A 215 -14.01 -12.29 -12.86
N ARG A 216 -13.41 -12.21 -14.05
CA ARG A 216 -12.62 -11.06 -14.49
C ARG A 216 -13.46 -9.78 -14.46
N ARG A 217 -14.64 -9.79 -15.04
CA ARG A 217 -15.57 -8.64 -15.02
C ARG A 217 -15.94 -8.26 -13.60
N GLN A 218 -16.25 -9.23 -12.75
CA GLN A 218 -16.60 -8.98 -11.36
C GLN A 218 -15.43 -8.35 -10.58
N ALA A 219 -14.22 -8.82 -10.77
CA ALA A 219 -13.03 -8.26 -10.13
C ALA A 219 -12.77 -6.81 -10.60
N LEU A 220 -12.92 -6.54 -11.89
CA LEU A 220 -12.80 -5.19 -12.45
C LEU A 220 -13.88 -4.23 -11.92
N ASP A 221 -15.11 -4.72 -11.72
CA ASP A 221 -16.19 -3.94 -11.10
C ASP A 221 -15.85 -3.58 -9.64
N TRP A 222 -15.25 -4.47 -8.87
CA TRP A 222 -14.75 -4.18 -7.52
C TRP A 222 -13.64 -3.13 -7.54
N VAL A 223 -12.68 -3.27 -8.44
CA VAL A 223 -11.60 -2.29 -8.62
C VAL A 223 -12.17 -0.92 -8.97
N ARG A 224 -13.07 -0.85 -9.94
CA ARG A 224 -13.74 0.39 -10.34
C ARG A 224 -14.49 1.03 -9.17
N SER A 225 -15.29 0.24 -8.46
CA SER A 225 -16.07 0.73 -7.31
C SER A 225 -15.16 1.29 -6.22
N SER A 226 -14.02 0.64 -5.95
CA SER A 226 -13.03 1.15 -5.01
C SER A 226 -12.44 2.50 -5.47
N TYR A 227 -12.10 2.65 -6.74
CA TYR A 227 -11.62 3.93 -7.29
C TYR A 227 -12.67 5.04 -7.18
N LEU A 228 -13.94 4.75 -7.46
CA LEU A 228 -15.02 5.74 -7.35
C LEU A 228 -15.20 6.22 -5.90
N VAL A 229 -15.04 5.35 -4.92
CA VAL A 229 -15.03 5.75 -3.50
C VAL A 229 -13.90 6.72 -3.22
N TYR A 230 -12.66 6.42 -3.64
CA TYR A 230 -11.51 7.30 -3.43
C TYR A 230 -11.63 8.62 -4.19
N ALA A 231 -12.19 8.59 -5.40
CA ALA A 231 -12.47 9.77 -6.21
C ALA A 231 -13.47 10.71 -5.52
N GLY A 232 -14.58 10.16 -5.01
CA GLY A 232 -15.55 10.91 -4.20
C GLY A 232 -14.97 11.54 -2.93
N LEU A 233 -13.77 11.10 -2.53
CA LEU A 233 -13.03 11.61 -1.39
C LEU A 233 -11.92 12.60 -1.77
N GLY A 234 -11.83 12.97 -3.06
CA GLY A 234 -10.88 13.94 -3.58
C GLY A 234 -9.53 13.37 -4.02
N TRP A 235 -9.40 12.03 -4.12
CA TRP A 235 -8.19 11.45 -4.69
C TRP A 235 -8.13 11.73 -6.20
N GLY A 236 -6.98 12.16 -6.68
CA GLY A 236 -6.75 12.46 -8.10
C GLY A 236 -7.01 13.92 -8.50
N ALA A 237 -7.71 14.70 -7.67
CA ALA A 237 -8.06 16.09 -8.02
C ALA A 237 -6.85 17.04 -8.08
N ASP A 238 -5.77 16.75 -7.37
CA ASP A 238 -4.68 17.71 -7.13
C ASP A 238 -3.32 17.37 -7.75
N ASN A 239 -3.05 16.17 -8.26
CA ASN A 239 -1.65 15.74 -8.38
C ASN A 239 -1.25 14.95 -9.63
N THR A 240 -2.15 14.47 -10.45
CA THR A 240 -1.76 13.56 -11.54
C THR A 240 -1.76 14.20 -12.92
N GLY A 241 -2.35 15.40 -13.08
CA GLY A 241 -2.52 16.04 -14.40
C GLY A 241 -3.41 15.24 -15.36
N VAL A 242 -3.94 14.12 -14.91
CA VAL A 242 -4.88 13.24 -15.60
C VAL A 242 -6.19 13.32 -14.86
N ASP A 243 -7.27 13.58 -15.57
CA ASP A 243 -8.63 13.46 -15.03
C ASP A 243 -9.03 11.98 -14.95
N PHE A 244 -8.21 11.20 -14.21
CA PHE A 244 -8.35 9.76 -14.04
C PHE A 244 -9.73 9.38 -13.48
N VAL A 245 -10.35 10.29 -12.76
CA VAL A 245 -11.69 10.08 -12.19
C VAL A 245 -12.75 10.09 -13.30
N SER A 246 -12.75 11.10 -14.17
CA SER A 246 -13.69 11.16 -15.28
C SER A 246 -13.45 10.04 -16.30
N GLU A 247 -12.21 9.62 -16.48
CA GLU A 247 -11.87 8.49 -17.34
C GLU A 247 -12.38 7.16 -16.78
N ILE A 248 -12.22 6.89 -15.47
CA ILE A 248 -12.77 5.69 -14.80
C ILE A 248 -14.30 5.69 -14.77
N GLU A 249 -14.93 6.86 -14.61
CA GLU A 249 -16.39 6.96 -14.67
C GLU A 249 -16.95 6.55 -16.04
N THR A 250 -16.20 6.79 -17.10
CA THR A 250 -16.64 6.64 -18.50
C THR A 250 -16.14 5.38 -19.19
N SER A 251 -15.04 4.77 -18.73
CA SER A 251 -14.40 3.65 -19.45
C SER A 251 -13.85 2.56 -18.51
N MET A 252 -14.25 1.30 -18.75
CA MET A 252 -13.64 0.14 -18.13
C MET A 252 -12.21 -0.11 -18.62
N ASP A 253 -11.83 0.36 -19.79
CA ASP A 253 -10.49 0.19 -20.36
C ASP A 253 -9.42 0.85 -19.47
N GLU A 254 -9.74 1.99 -18.83
CA GLU A 254 -8.82 2.64 -17.90
C GLU A 254 -8.70 1.86 -16.57
N VAL A 255 -9.78 1.24 -16.13
CA VAL A 255 -9.74 0.33 -14.98
C VAL A 255 -8.84 -0.87 -15.28
N GLU A 256 -8.97 -1.48 -16.46
CA GLU A 256 -8.15 -2.60 -16.89
C GLU A 256 -6.65 -2.27 -16.95
N LYS A 257 -6.28 -1.10 -17.49
CA LYS A 257 -4.89 -0.64 -17.52
C LYS A 257 -4.28 -0.45 -16.13
N SER A 258 -5.12 -0.12 -15.13
CA SER A 258 -4.71 0.15 -13.75
C SER A 258 -4.76 -1.08 -12.83
N ALA A 259 -5.18 -2.24 -13.35
CA ALA A 259 -5.35 -3.47 -12.60
C ALA A 259 -4.66 -4.64 -13.31
N THR A 260 -4.23 -5.62 -12.54
CA THR A 260 -3.67 -6.89 -13.02
C THR A 260 -4.65 -8.00 -12.64
N VAL A 261 -5.47 -8.43 -13.61
CA VAL A 261 -6.55 -9.40 -13.39
C VAL A 261 -6.44 -10.52 -14.45
N GLY A 262 -6.19 -11.75 -14.00
CA GLY A 262 -6.01 -12.90 -14.89
C GLY A 262 -5.62 -14.16 -14.13
N SER A 263 -5.11 -15.18 -14.82
CA SER A 263 -4.55 -16.36 -14.17
C SER A 263 -3.27 -15.99 -13.38
N ALA A 264 -2.87 -16.84 -12.45
CA ALA A 264 -1.65 -16.62 -11.66
C ALA A 264 -0.40 -16.51 -12.57
N GLU A 265 -0.34 -17.26 -13.66
CA GLU A 265 0.75 -17.23 -14.64
C GLU A 265 0.79 -15.91 -15.41
N GLN A 266 -0.35 -15.42 -15.89
CA GLN A 266 -0.47 -14.13 -16.58
C GLN A 266 -0.04 -12.98 -15.67
N ILE A 267 -0.47 -13.02 -14.41
CA ILE A 267 -0.10 -12.04 -13.40
C ILE A 267 1.41 -12.10 -13.13
N ALA A 268 1.98 -13.28 -12.94
CA ALA A 268 3.41 -13.43 -12.69
C ALA A 268 4.25 -12.90 -13.87
N GLU A 269 3.85 -13.14 -15.10
CA GLU A 269 4.49 -12.62 -16.32
C GLU A 269 4.43 -11.08 -16.38
N GLU A 270 3.27 -10.48 -16.08
CA GLU A 270 3.14 -9.03 -16.01
C GLU A 270 4.05 -8.42 -14.94
N LEU A 271 4.07 -9.03 -13.74
CA LEU A 271 4.85 -8.55 -12.60
C LEU A 271 6.37 -8.67 -12.81
N ASP A 272 6.84 -9.68 -13.56
CA ASP A 272 8.27 -9.86 -13.88
C ASP A 272 8.85 -8.67 -14.66
N GLY A 273 7.99 -7.92 -15.33
CA GLY A 273 8.36 -6.71 -16.05
C GLY A 273 8.60 -5.46 -15.18
N TYR A 274 8.44 -5.51 -13.86
CA TYR A 274 8.70 -4.40 -12.94
C TYR A 274 9.98 -4.62 -12.13
N ASP A 275 10.83 -3.59 -12.07
CA ASP A 275 12.05 -3.60 -11.25
C ASP A 275 11.74 -3.16 -9.81
N VAL A 276 10.99 -4.00 -9.09
CA VAL A 276 10.55 -3.75 -7.71
C VAL A 276 10.89 -4.91 -6.79
N ASP A 277 11.04 -4.63 -5.50
CA ASP A 277 11.37 -5.61 -4.47
C ASP A 277 10.13 -6.24 -3.85
N LEU A 278 9.02 -5.49 -3.85
CA LEU A 278 7.76 -5.87 -3.26
C LEU A 278 6.59 -5.45 -4.16
N VAL A 279 5.64 -6.36 -4.37
CA VAL A 279 4.30 -6.02 -4.89
C VAL A 279 3.29 -6.25 -3.79
N VAL A 280 2.52 -5.20 -3.46
CA VAL A 280 1.38 -5.28 -2.57
C VAL A 280 0.11 -5.41 -3.39
N CYS A 281 -0.47 -6.59 -3.38
CA CYS A 281 -1.73 -6.89 -4.06
C CYS A 281 -2.88 -6.17 -3.34
N ARG A 282 -3.40 -5.10 -3.94
CA ARG A 282 -4.59 -4.41 -3.43
C ARG A 282 -5.82 -5.19 -3.86
N ILE A 283 -6.42 -5.90 -2.91
CA ILE A 283 -7.55 -6.80 -3.13
C ILE A 283 -8.92 -6.16 -2.80
N GLY A 284 -8.93 -4.85 -2.47
CA GLY A 284 -10.14 -4.06 -2.29
C GLY A 284 -11.02 -4.52 -1.14
N TYR A 285 -10.51 -4.51 0.08
CA TYR A 285 -11.20 -4.97 1.30
C TYR A 285 -12.60 -4.36 1.53
N ASP A 286 -12.91 -3.26 0.87
CA ASP A 286 -14.14 -2.50 0.99
C ASP A 286 -15.26 -2.94 0.01
N GLN A 287 -14.95 -3.72 -1.02
CA GLN A 287 -15.89 -4.00 -2.10
C GLN A 287 -16.36 -5.47 -2.19
N PRO A 288 -15.46 -6.47 -2.21
CA PRO A 288 -15.86 -7.86 -2.38
C PRO A 288 -16.47 -8.45 -1.10
N PRO A 289 -17.31 -9.50 -1.23
CA PRO A 289 -17.78 -10.26 -0.08
C PRO A 289 -16.60 -10.97 0.60
N ARG A 290 -16.75 -11.24 1.90
CA ARG A 290 -15.70 -11.85 2.73
C ARG A 290 -15.17 -13.17 2.17
N SER A 291 -16.03 -14.00 1.59
CA SER A 291 -15.62 -15.26 0.96
C SER A 291 -14.64 -15.07 -0.20
N ALA A 292 -14.88 -14.08 -1.04
CA ALA A 292 -13.98 -13.76 -2.15
C ALA A 292 -12.63 -13.22 -1.66
N LEU A 293 -12.63 -12.43 -0.58
CA LEU A 293 -11.38 -11.96 0.04
C LEU A 293 -10.56 -13.12 0.60
N THR A 294 -11.18 -14.05 1.30
CA THR A 294 -10.52 -15.25 1.82
C THR A 294 -9.91 -16.07 0.68
N GLU A 295 -10.69 -16.33 -0.35
CA GLU A 295 -10.28 -17.10 -1.52
C GLU A 295 -9.09 -16.46 -2.26
N VAL A 296 -9.15 -15.14 -2.53
CA VAL A 296 -8.04 -14.47 -3.25
C VAL A 296 -6.76 -14.44 -2.41
N ILE A 297 -6.84 -14.30 -1.08
CA ILE A 297 -5.67 -14.39 -0.19
C ILE A 297 -5.02 -15.77 -0.30
N GLU A 298 -5.82 -16.84 -0.23
CA GLU A 298 -5.31 -18.20 -0.39
C GLU A 298 -4.70 -18.44 -1.78
N ARG A 299 -5.34 -17.96 -2.84
CA ARG A 299 -4.84 -18.11 -4.22
C ARG A 299 -3.53 -17.35 -4.44
N ILE A 300 -3.42 -16.11 -3.93
CA ILE A 300 -2.16 -15.33 -4.00
C ILE A 300 -1.02 -16.12 -3.35
N GLY A 301 -1.24 -16.71 -2.19
CA GLY A 301 -0.21 -17.49 -1.52
C GLY A 301 0.14 -18.78 -2.24
N ARG A 302 -0.86 -19.59 -2.64
CA ARG A 302 -0.65 -20.90 -3.23
C ARG A 302 -0.23 -20.87 -4.70
N GLU A 303 -0.75 -19.94 -5.48
CA GLU A 303 -0.60 -19.93 -6.94
C GLU A 303 0.42 -18.87 -7.39
N LEU A 304 0.29 -17.61 -6.96
CA LEU A 304 1.13 -16.51 -7.44
C LEU A 304 2.51 -16.46 -6.78
N THR A 305 2.55 -16.53 -5.44
CA THR A 305 3.82 -16.38 -4.69
C THR A 305 4.91 -17.36 -5.14
N PRO A 306 4.65 -18.65 -5.38
CA PRO A 306 5.68 -19.56 -5.89
C PRO A 306 6.17 -19.23 -7.30
N LEU A 307 5.28 -18.77 -8.20
CA LEU A 307 5.65 -18.39 -9.57
C LEU A 307 6.61 -17.21 -9.58
N VAL A 308 6.29 -16.16 -8.80
CA VAL A 308 7.13 -14.96 -8.70
C VAL A 308 8.49 -15.25 -8.06
N ASN A 309 8.57 -16.14 -7.07
CA ASN A 309 9.82 -16.52 -6.44
C ASN A 309 10.72 -17.35 -7.37
N ASN A 310 10.14 -18.22 -8.19
CA ASN A 310 10.88 -19.08 -9.13
C ASN A 310 11.44 -18.32 -10.33
N SER A 311 10.81 -17.26 -10.80
CA SER A 311 11.27 -16.47 -11.96
C SER A 311 12.59 -15.75 -11.67
N ARG A 312 12.82 -15.29 -10.47
CA ARG A 312 14.07 -14.56 -10.06
C ARG A 312 15.17 -15.46 -9.48
N GLY A 313 14.88 -16.70 -9.12
CA GLY A 313 15.90 -17.68 -8.72
C GLY A 313 16.71 -18.26 -9.88
N LYS A 314 16.40 -17.87 -11.12
CA LYS A 314 17.09 -18.33 -12.36
C LYS A 314 18.00 -17.27 -12.99
N GLN A 315 18.10 -16.09 -12.38
CA GLN A 315 19.06 -15.04 -12.77
C GLN A 315 20.23 -15.00 -11.77
#